data_5aa5fe0481a70def216e25a193c9bd62
#
_entry.id   5aa5fe0481a70def216e25a193c9bd62
#
_cell.length_a   1.000
_cell.length_b   1.000
_cell.length_c   1.000
_cell.angle_alpha   90.00
_cell.angle_beta   90.00
_cell.angle_gamma   90.00
#
_symmetry.space_group_name_H-M   'P 1'
#
loop_
_entity.id
_entity.type
_entity.pdbx_description
1 polymer ?
#
loop_
_entity_poly.entity_id
_entity_poly.type
_entity_poly.pdbx_seq_one_letter_code
_entity_poly.pdbx_strand_id
1 'polypeptide(L)'
;MKFSDPFKILSPHERWAPTQSQMDAFQNAYEKLLPPLVYKIRLAVAKWRDENYAGASDTTKSLLNFWFNQEHLIGQTKFSFFFSQREAIESIVYLYEIANAKDKYELMKFDSSGRISTGMFDENWTRYVVKMATGAGKTKVMGLTLVWSYFHKLYEADSTLSKDFLVIAPNIIVLNRLRKDFDGLKMFFDEPFIPDNGFDDKDWKNDFQLTLHIQDDLKPITESGNIFLTNIHRVFFNEEPEQSFETTFLGVKPKPDADTSKGLDLGKILRSDKIKNLVVLNDEAHHIHDSSLAWFKSIEDINNKLKLKTGNGISLQADYTATPRHNNGAIFVQTICDYPLVEAIKHNVVKSPVLPDEASRQKIQEKDSNDFVERYRDYIHLGYLEWEQQYEELKNHKTPILFIMTMNTKEADQAAAFLEANYPKMKNSVLTIHTNTSGEIKETASSKKDKEELEKLRKAADDIDKNHSPYKAVVSVLMLREGWDVRNVATIVGLRPYGADSKILPEQTIGRGLRKMFSLDTPEKLVIVGTPKFLEFVEELKT
;
A
#
# COMPACT_ATOMS: atom_id res chain seq x y z
N MET A 1 26.31 3.77 9.48
CA MET A 1 25.34 4.88 9.27
C MET A 1 24.65 5.16 10.59
N LYS A 2 24.54 6.42 11.02
CA LYS A 2 23.76 6.78 12.21
C LYS A 2 22.33 7.01 11.75
N PHE A 3 21.40 6.16 12.19
CA PHE A 3 19.99 6.29 11.86
C PHE A 3 19.33 7.37 12.73
N SER A 4 18.32 8.01 12.19
CA SER A 4 17.47 8.95 12.93
C SER A 4 16.34 8.19 13.61
N ASP A 5 15.88 8.70 14.75
CA ASP A 5 14.78 8.09 15.50
C ASP A 5 13.43 8.28 14.73
N PRO A 6 12.72 7.20 14.35
CA PRO A 6 11.45 7.28 13.62
C PRO A 6 10.29 7.84 14.45
N PHE A 7 10.44 7.92 15.77
CA PHE A 7 9.44 8.45 16.70
C PHE A 7 9.63 9.94 16.98
N LYS A 8 10.83 10.49 16.68
CA LYS A 8 11.13 11.91 16.89
C LYS A 8 10.22 12.78 16.02
N ILE A 9 9.56 13.74 16.65
CA ILE A 9 8.83 14.79 15.94
C ILE A 9 9.85 15.66 15.18
N LEU A 10 9.73 15.71 13.87
CA LEU A 10 10.56 16.51 13.00
C LEU A 10 9.85 17.83 12.65
N SER A 11 10.60 18.91 12.64
CA SER A 11 10.08 20.15 12.08
C SER A 11 9.91 20.02 10.55
N PRO A 12 9.03 20.80 9.92
CA PRO A 12 8.87 20.77 8.46
C PRO A 12 10.16 20.98 7.68
N HIS A 13 11.13 21.71 8.24
CA HIS A 13 12.42 21.98 7.61
C HIS A 13 13.44 20.84 7.76
N GLU A 14 13.25 19.92 8.70
CA GLU A 14 14.07 18.72 8.87
C GLU A 14 13.64 17.58 7.93
N ARG A 15 12.47 17.72 7.30
CA ARG A 15 11.92 16.71 6.37
C ARG A 15 12.70 16.71 5.06
N TRP A 16 12.72 15.55 4.41
CA TRP A 16 13.36 15.42 3.12
C TRP A 16 12.76 16.38 2.08
N ALA A 17 13.63 17.03 1.33
CA ALA A 17 13.31 17.81 0.14
C ALA A 17 14.36 17.52 -0.92
N PRO A 18 14.01 17.52 -2.22
CA PRO A 18 15.00 17.37 -3.28
C PRO A 18 16.01 18.51 -3.27
N THR A 19 17.25 18.18 -3.63
CA THR A 19 18.31 19.18 -3.77
C THR A 19 18.06 20.10 -4.95
N GLN A 20 18.70 21.30 -4.97
CA GLN A 20 18.56 22.24 -6.08
C GLN A 20 18.98 21.59 -7.41
N SER A 21 20.05 20.80 -7.43
CA SER A 21 20.49 20.08 -8.63
C SER A 21 19.46 19.07 -9.15
N GLN A 22 18.74 18.38 -8.25
CA GLN A 22 17.64 17.49 -8.62
C GLN A 22 16.45 18.29 -9.18
N MET A 23 16.15 19.44 -8.59
CA MET A 23 15.10 20.34 -9.08
C MET A 23 15.43 20.88 -10.48
N ASP A 24 16.69 21.27 -10.72
CA ASP A 24 17.15 21.80 -12.00
C ASP A 24 17.20 20.72 -13.10
N ALA A 25 17.49 19.47 -12.74
CA ALA A 25 17.50 18.33 -13.66
C ALA A 25 16.10 17.93 -14.19
N PHE A 26 15.04 18.34 -13.50
CA PHE A 26 13.66 18.03 -13.89
C PHE A 26 12.89 19.32 -14.17
N GLN A 27 12.58 19.58 -15.45
CA GLN A 27 11.81 20.78 -15.87
C GLN A 27 10.43 20.87 -15.17
N ASN A 28 9.88 19.75 -14.68
CA ASN A 28 8.62 19.65 -13.94
C ASN A 28 8.83 18.92 -12.62
N ALA A 29 9.80 19.37 -11.81
CA ALA A 29 10.19 18.71 -10.56
C ALA A 29 9.03 18.54 -9.57
N TYR A 30 8.12 19.52 -9.48
CA TYR A 30 6.95 19.43 -8.61
C TYR A 30 6.02 18.29 -9.01
N GLU A 31 5.86 17.97 -10.30
CA GLU A 31 5.02 16.87 -10.78
C GLU A 31 5.64 15.50 -10.51
N LYS A 32 6.97 15.45 -10.38
CA LYS A 32 7.72 14.21 -10.29
C LYS A 32 8.31 13.91 -8.91
N LEU A 33 8.67 14.95 -8.16
CA LEU A 33 9.45 14.82 -6.92
C LEU A 33 8.72 15.35 -5.69
N LEU A 34 7.94 16.43 -5.80
CA LEU A 34 7.32 17.13 -4.69
C LEU A 34 5.80 17.20 -4.87
N PRO A 35 5.02 16.59 -3.95
CA PRO A 35 3.59 16.85 -3.89
C PRO A 35 3.34 18.31 -3.50
N PRO A 36 2.64 19.08 -4.35
CA PRO A 36 2.58 20.54 -4.20
C PRO A 36 1.85 21.06 -2.96
N LEU A 37 0.95 20.24 -2.37
CA LEU A 37 0.19 20.63 -1.17
C LEU A 37 0.98 20.39 0.13
N VAL A 38 1.88 19.40 0.13
CA VAL A 38 2.47 18.83 1.36
C VAL A 38 3.21 19.87 2.20
N TYR A 39 3.97 20.75 1.60
CA TYR A 39 4.81 21.69 2.37
C TYR A 39 3.97 22.63 3.25
N LYS A 40 2.97 23.29 2.68
CA LYS A 40 2.09 24.18 3.45
C LYS A 40 1.23 23.44 4.47
N ILE A 41 0.78 22.22 4.12
CA ILE A 41 0.03 21.37 5.06
C ILE A 41 0.92 21.01 6.26
N ARG A 42 2.17 20.60 6.05
CA ARG A 42 3.12 20.32 7.14
C ARG A 42 3.31 21.51 8.07
N LEU A 43 3.48 22.72 7.52
CA LEU A 43 3.61 23.93 8.32
C LEU A 43 2.37 24.18 9.18
N ALA A 44 1.19 24.05 8.58
CA ALA A 44 -0.08 24.26 9.27
C ALA A 44 -0.32 23.20 10.36
N VAL A 45 -0.05 21.92 10.05
CA VAL A 45 -0.20 20.81 11.00
C VAL A 45 0.81 20.91 12.15
N ALA A 46 2.07 21.28 11.89
CA ALA A 46 3.07 21.49 12.92
C ALA A 46 2.62 22.59 13.90
N LYS A 47 2.19 23.74 13.36
CA LYS A 47 1.65 24.83 14.17
C LYS A 47 0.43 24.39 14.99
N TRP A 48 -0.53 23.70 14.38
CA TRP A 48 -1.73 23.19 15.03
C TRP A 48 -1.42 22.21 16.17
N ARG A 49 -0.43 21.35 15.99
CA ARG A 49 0.09 20.46 17.03
C ARG A 49 0.68 21.23 18.21
N ASP A 50 1.51 22.26 17.91
CA ASP A 50 2.13 23.12 18.92
C ASP A 50 1.08 23.94 19.71
N GLU A 51 -0.05 24.25 19.09
CA GLU A 51 -1.22 24.88 19.70
C GLU A 51 -2.16 23.86 20.40
N ASN A 52 -1.67 22.66 20.70
CA ASN A 52 -2.40 21.57 21.36
C ASN A 52 -3.74 21.27 20.68
N TYR A 53 -3.73 21.18 19.36
CA TYR A 53 -4.89 20.86 18.53
C TYR A 53 -6.07 21.82 18.71
N ALA A 54 -5.78 23.11 18.80
CA ALA A 54 -6.78 24.14 18.97
C ALA A 54 -7.89 24.04 17.90
N GLY A 55 -9.16 24.16 18.34
CA GLY A 55 -10.32 24.08 17.44
C GLY A 55 -10.79 22.67 17.07
N ALA A 56 -10.06 21.63 17.43
CA ALA A 56 -10.53 20.26 17.25
C ALA A 56 -11.63 19.90 18.27
N SER A 57 -12.51 18.98 17.87
CA SER A 57 -13.52 18.40 18.76
C SER A 57 -12.88 17.69 19.95
N ASP A 58 -13.66 17.49 21.00
CA ASP A 58 -13.19 16.76 22.18
C ASP A 58 -12.83 15.32 21.83
N THR A 59 -13.60 14.67 20.98
CA THR A 59 -13.31 13.33 20.47
C THR A 59 -11.97 13.25 19.74
N THR A 60 -11.70 14.20 18.85
CA THR A 60 -10.43 14.27 18.12
C THR A 60 -9.26 14.50 19.06
N LYS A 61 -9.37 15.44 20.01
CA LYS A 61 -8.32 15.70 21.01
C LYS A 61 -8.03 14.47 21.86
N SER A 62 -9.07 13.79 22.35
CA SER A 62 -8.94 12.56 23.12
C SER A 62 -8.18 11.48 22.35
N LEU A 63 -8.54 11.22 21.09
CA LEU A 63 -7.88 10.22 20.26
C LEU A 63 -6.42 10.60 19.97
N LEU A 64 -6.14 11.83 19.55
CA LEU A 64 -4.77 12.28 19.27
C LEU A 64 -3.89 12.24 20.53
N ASN A 65 -4.45 12.62 21.69
CA ASN A 65 -3.76 12.52 22.96
C ASN A 65 -3.48 11.06 23.35
N PHE A 66 -4.47 10.19 23.23
CA PHE A 66 -4.30 8.78 23.48
C PHE A 66 -3.21 8.18 22.59
N TRP A 67 -3.28 8.36 21.28
CA TRP A 67 -2.35 7.72 20.34
C TRP A 67 -0.90 8.19 20.49
N PHE A 68 -0.69 9.48 20.77
CA PHE A 68 0.63 10.09 20.60
C PHE A 68 1.25 10.65 21.87
N ASN A 69 0.48 10.84 22.93
CA ASN A 69 0.96 11.43 24.18
C ASN A 69 0.84 10.46 25.37
N GLN A 70 0.18 9.30 25.20
CA GLN A 70 0.14 8.23 26.20
C GLN A 70 1.21 7.16 25.92
N GLU A 71 1.69 6.50 26.97
CA GLU A 71 2.55 5.34 26.82
C GLU A 71 1.71 4.09 26.61
N HIS A 72 2.07 3.30 25.61
CA HIS A 72 1.38 2.06 25.29
C HIS A 72 2.31 0.85 25.40
N LEU A 73 1.71 -0.27 25.83
CA LEU A 73 2.37 -1.57 25.88
C LEU A 73 1.55 -2.59 25.08
N ILE A 74 2.23 -3.40 24.27
CA ILE A 74 1.66 -4.64 23.71
C ILE A 74 2.37 -5.79 24.39
N GLY A 75 1.66 -6.48 25.28
CA GLY A 75 2.29 -7.40 26.23
C GLY A 75 3.25 -6.65 27.16
N GLN A 76 4.56 -6.96 27.06
CA GLN A 76 5.62 -6.31 27.84
C GLN A 76 6.44 -5.33 26.98
N THR A 77 6.11 -5.17 25.72
CA THR A 77 6.89 -4.35 24.77
C THR A 77 6.27 -2.98 24.61
N LYS A 78 7.09 -1.93 24.73
CA LYS A 78 6.66 -0.56 24.45
C LYS A 78 6.25 -0.44 22.99
N PHE A 79 5.08 0.13 22.78
CA PHE A 79 4.54 0.46 21.46
C PHE A 79 4.42 1.96 21.27
N SER A 80 4.76 2.45 20.10
CA SER A 80 4.49 3.83 19.69
C SER A 80 4.27 3.87 18.17
N PHE A 81 3.43 4.78 17.74
CA PHE A 81 3.29 5.08 16.31
C PHE A 81 4.48 5.90 15.82
N PHE A 82 4.92 5.65 14.59
CA PHE A 82 5.96 6.47 13.97
C PHE A 82 5.50 7.91 13.76
N PHE A 83 6.45 8.84 13.77
CA PHE A 83 6.11 10.24 13.48
C PHE A 83 5.46 10.40 12.09
N SER A 84 5.87 9.61 11.09
CA SER A 84 5.24 9.61 9.77
C SER A 84 3.77 9.18 9.80
N GLN A 85 3.40 8.25 10.69
CA GLN A 85 2.00 7.82 10.88
C GLN A 85 1.20 8.91 11.60
N ARG A 86 1.80 9.53 12.63
CA ARG A 86 1.22 10.67 13.32
C ARG A 86 0.95 11.83 12.36
N GLU A 87 1.95 12.26 11.58
CA GLU A 87 1.80 13.36 10.63
C GLU A 87 0.72 13.06 9.59
N ALA A 88 0.62 11.81 9.13
CA ALA A 88 -0.39 11.41 8.15
C ALA A 88 -1.82 11.54 8.69
N ILE A 89 -2.12 11.00 9.88
CA ILE A 89 -3.46 11.13 10.46
C ILE A 89 -3.75 12.57 10.89
N GLU A 90 -2.78 13.29 11.44
CA GLU A 90 -2.92 14.70 11.79
C GLU A 90 -3.24 15.55 10.55
N SER A 91 -2.64 15.24 9.39
CA SER A 91 -2.93 15.96 8.14
C SER A 91 -4.35 15.70 7.64
N ILE A 92 -4.83 14.45 7.70
CA ILE A 92 -6.22 14.12 7.36
C ILE A 92 -7.20 14.89 8.27
N VAL A 93 -6.99 14.81 9.57
CA VAL A 93 -7.86 15.44 10.58
C VAL A 93 -7.85 16.95 10.44
N TYR A 94 -6.66 17.55 10.34
CA TYR A 94 -6.51 19.01 10.19
C TYR A 94 -7.25 19.53 8.96
N LEU A 95 -7.06 18.90 7.80
CA LEU A 95 -7.71 19.34 6.58
C LEU A 95 -9.22 19.19 6.64
N TYR A 96 -9.70 18.07 7.21
CA TYR A 96 -11.12 17.78 7.25
C TYR A 96 -11.88 18.59 8.31
N GLU A 97 -11.36 18.64 9.54
CA GLU A 97 -12.06 19.20 10.69
C GLU A 97 -11.73 20.68 10.92
N ILE A 98 -10.45 21.07 10.77
CA ILE A 98 -9.99 22.41 11.14
C ILE A 98 -9.99 23.36 9.93
N ALA A 99 -9.32 22.97 8.87
CA ALA A 99 -9.22 23.80 7.66
C ALA A 99 -10.47 23.72 6.78
N ASN A 100 -11.36 22.75 7.04
CA ASN A 100 -12.54 22.46 6.24
C ASN A 100 -12.24 22.35 4.72
N ALA A 101 -11.05 21.82 4.39
CA ALA A 101 -10.55 21.70 3.02
C ALA A 101 -11.16 20.46 2.32
N LYS A 102 -12.49 20.43 2.24
CA LYS A 102 -13.29 19.28 1.75
C LYS A 102 -13.50 19.28 0.23
N ASP A 103 -13.09 20.31 -0.44
CA ASP A 103 -13.17 20.42 -1.89
C ASP A 103 -11.85 20.93 -2.50
N LYS A 104 -11.78 20.89 -3.81
CA LYS A 104 -10.58 21.29 -4.57
C LYS A 104 -10.19 22.75 -4.39
N TYR A 105 -11.13 23.66 -4.18
CA TYR A 105 -10.84 25.10 -4.00
C TYR A 105 -10.16 25.36 -2.67
N GLU A 106 -10.61 24.70 -1.63
CA GLU A 106 -10.01 24.79 -0.30
C GLU A 106 -8.65 24.09 -0.25
N LEU A 107 -8.50 22.91 -0.92
CA LEU A 107 -7.21 22.23 -1.02
C LEU A 107 -6.17 23.05 -1.79
N MET A 108 -6.56 23.74 -2.86
CA MET A 108 -5.66 24.57 -3.65
C MET A 108 -5.03 25.73 -2.86
N LYS A 109 -5.60 26.16 -1.75
CA LYS A 109 -4.99 27.16 -0.85
C LYS A 109 -3.64 26.69 -0.27
N PHE A 110 -3.46 25.39 -0.17
CA PHE A 110 -2.20 24.77 0.26
C PHE A 110 -1.19 24.55 -0.87
N ASP A 111 -1.51 24.90 -2.12
CA ASP A 111 -0.55 24.81 -3.21
C ASP A 111 0.67 25.70 -2.96
N SER A 112 1.85 25.08 -2.89
CA SER A 112 3.15 25.77 -2.78
C SER A 112 3.80 26.03 -4.12
N SER A 113 3.33 25.38 -5.20
CA SER A 113 3.91 25.47 -6.53
C SER A 113 3.30 26.59 -7.39
N GLY A 114 2.05 26.99 -7.08
CA GLY A 114 1.27 27.92 -7.89
C GLY A 114 0.83 27.35 -9.25
N ARG A 115 0.91 26.02 -9.45
CA ARG A 115 0.66 25.37 -10.74
C ARG A 115 -0.56 24.44 -10.73
N ILE A 116 -1.19 24.22 -9.57
CA ILE A 116 -2.41 23.42 -9.48
C ILE A 116 -3.58 24.21 -10.04
N SER A 117 -4.38 23.53 -10.86
CA SER A 117 -5.64 24.05 -11.38
C SER A 117 -6.81 23.14 -11.01
N THR A 118 -8.02 23.67 -11.02
CA THR A 118 -9.24 22.92 -10.71
C THR A 118 -9.51 21.76 -11.67
N GLY A 119 -8.98 21.84 -12.89
CA GLY A 119 -9.11 20.77 -13.89
C GLY A 119 -8.21 19.55 -13.64
N MET A 120 -7.33 19.61 -12.63
CA MET A 120 -6.50 18.48 -12.22
C MET A 120 -7.19 17.59 -11.16
N PHE A 121 -8.38 17.97 -10.71
CA PHE A 121 -9.20 17.20 -9.77
C PHE A 121 -10.39 16.61 -10.51
N ASP A 122 -10.43 15.29 -10.58
CA ASP A 122 -11.49 14.56 -11.30
C ASP A 122 -12.75 14.37 -10.42
N GLU A 123 -12.58 14.33 -9.10
CA GLU A 123 -13.64 14.09 -8.13
C GLU A 123 -14.39 15.36 -7.70
N ASN A 124 -15.64 15.15 -7.24
CA ASN A 124 -16.51 16.18 -6.64
C ASN A 124 -16.90 15.85 -5.18
N TRP A 125 -16.05 15.08 -4.49
CA TRP A 125 -16.16 14.74 -3.08
C TRP A 125 -14.80 14.94 -2.40
N THR A 126 -14.76 14.89 -1.06
CA THR A 126 -13.50 15.02 -0.30
C THR A 126 -12.59 13.82 -0.57
N ARG A 127 -11.41 14.09 -1.13
CA ARG A 127 -10.40 13.06 -1.41
C ARG A 127 -9.02 13.52 -0.97
N TYR A 128 -8.35 12.68 -0.19
CA TYR A 128 -6.98 12.90 0.27
C TYR A 128 -6.11 11.70 -0.09
N VAL A 129 -4.89 11.96 -0.51
CA VAL A 129 -3.90 10.93 -0.82
C VAL A 129 -2.75 11.00 0.17
N VAL A 130 -2.48 9.88 0.83
CA VAL A 130 -1.38 9.70 1.79
C VAL A 130 -0.29 8.87 1.13
N LYS A 131 0.83 9.51 0.82
CA LYS A 131 2.01 8.85 0.30
C LYS A 131 2.89 8.39 1.45
N MET A 132 3.12 7.10 1.56
CA MET A 132 4.04 6.52 2.53
C MET A 132 4.82 5.38 1.90
N ALA A 133 6.12 5.33 2.15
CA ALA A 133 7.00 4.25 1.69
C ALA A 133 6.44 2.87 2.05
N THR A 134 6.70 1.89 1.20
CA THR A 134 6.36 0.50 1.49
C THR A 134 7.03 0.07 2.80
N GLY A 135 6.27 -0.59 3.69
CA GLY A 135 6.78 -0.99 5.02
C GLY A 135 6.66 0.07 6.12
N ALA A 136 6.27 1.32 5.81
CA ALA A 136 6.10 2.38 6.81
C ALA A 136 4.78 2.31 7.60
N GLY A 137 3.94 1.30 7.38
CA GLY A 137 2.73 1.07 8.15
C GLY A 137 1.49 1.83 7.65
N LYS A 138 1.28 1.93 6.34
CA LYS A 138 0.06 2.50 5.73
C LYS A 138 -1.23 1.97 6.34
N THR A 139 -1.32 0.65 6.58
CA THR A 139 -2.50 0.00 7.18
C THR A 139 -2.81 0.55 8.58
N LYS A 140 -1.78 0.96 9.36
CA LYS A 140 -2.01 1.59 10.67
C LYS A 140 -2.65 2.96 10.52
N VAL A 141 -2.19 3.78 9.58
CA VAL A 141 -2.82 5.09 9.32
C VAL A 141 -4.26 4.92 8.83
N MET A 142 -4.51 3.92 8.00
CA MET A 142 -5.88 3.54 7.59
C MET A 142 -6.74 3.19 8.81
N GLY A 143 -6.22 2.38 9.74
CA GLY A 143 -6.89 2.04 10.99
C GLY A 143 -7.18 3.25 11.88
N LEU A 144 -6.21 4.15 12.03
CA LEU A 144 -6.39 5.41 12.78
C LEU A 144 -7.48 6.29 12.14
N THR A 145 -7.49 6.39 10.81
CA THR A 145 -8.52 7.15 10.07
C THR A 145 -9.91 6.55 10.28
N LEU A 146 -10.01 5.22 10.25
CA LEU A 146 -11.27 4.50 10.50
C LEU A 146 -11.78 4.77 11.92
N VAL A 147 -10.92 4.60 12.92
CA VAL A 147 -11.26 4.80 14.35
C VAL A 147 -11.66 6.26 14.60
N TRP A 148 -10.90 7.22 14.04
CA TRP A 148 -11.26 8.64 14.15
C TRP A 148 -12.63 8.94 13.53
N SER A 149 -12.88 8.50 12.29
CA SER A 149 -14.16 8.73 11.63
C SER A 149 -15.32 8.12 12.40
N TYR A 150 -15.14 6.89 12.91
CA TYR A 150 -16.14 6.17 13.68
C TYR A 150 -16.56 6.93 14.93
N PHE A 151 -15.59 7.26 15.80
CA PHE A 151 -15.89 7.91 17.07
C PHE A 151 -16.29 9.38 16.91
N HIS A 152 -15.70 10.08 15.93
CA HIS A 152 -16.14 11.42 15.61
C HIS A 152 -17.62 11.43 15.17
N LYS A 153 -18.04 10.45 14.36
CA LYS A 153 -19.46 10.31 13.97
C LYS A 153 -20.34 9.88 15.11
N LEU A 154 -19.81 9.10 16.04
CA LEU A 154 -20.58 8.60 17.19
C LEU A 154 -20.81 9.69 18.26
N TYR A 155 -19.79 10.48 18.55
CA TYR A 155 -19.80 11.39 19.71
C TYR A 155 -20.02 12.86 19.35
N GLU A 156 -19.78 13.25 18.08
CA GLU A 156 -19.96 14.64 17.65
C GLU A 156 -21.27 14.78 16.84
N ALA A 157 -22.22 15.55 17.38
CA ALA A 157 -23.56 15.68 16.79
C ALA A 157 -23.56 16.21 15.34
N ASP A 158 -22.66 17.16 15.05
CA ASP A 158 -22.56 17.82 13.74
C ASP A 158 -21.59 17.11 12.78
N SER A 159 -21.13 15.91 13.13
CA SER A 159 -20.17 15.15 12.33
C SER A 159 -20.73 14.80 10.95
N THR A 160 -19.99 15.18 9.92
CA THR A 160 -20.26 14.79 8.52
C THR A 160 -19.54 13.49 8.13
N LEU A 161 -18.74 12.90 9.02
CA LEU A 161 -18.08 11.61 8.84
C LEU A 161 -19.07 10.43 8.90
N SER A 162 -18.58 9.22 8.74
CA SER A 162 -19.39 8.00 8.72
C SER A 162 -18.88 6.96 9.70
N LYS A 163 -19.78 6.05 10.11
CA LYS A 163 -19.49 4.77 10.78
C LYS A 163 -19.47 3.61 9.77
N ASP A 164 -19.74 3.89 8.50
CA ASP A 164 -19.77 2.90 7.43
C ASP A 164 -18.57 3.11 6.51
N PHE A 165 -17.81 2.05 6.28
CA PHE A 165 -16.53 2.09 5.59
C PHE A 165 -16.52 1.14 4.41
N LEU A 166 -16.04 1.61 3.27
CA LEU A 166 -15.70 0.78 2.13
C LEU A 166 -14.17 0.70 2.02
N VAL A 167 -13.62 -0.45 2.37
CA VAL A 167 -12.18 -0.71 2.32
C VAL A 167 -11.86 -1.51 1.07
N ILE A 168 -10.99 -0.97 0.25
CA ILE A 168 -10.74 -1.50 -1.08
C ILE A 168 -9.28 -1.88 -1.25
N ALA A 169 -9.09 -3.15 -1.64
CA ALA A 169 -7.82 -3.72 -1.99
C ALA A 169 -7.66 -3.82 -3.52
N PRO A 170 -6.46 -3.62 -4.07
CA PRO A 170 -6.24 -3.69 -5.51
C PRO A 170 -6.38 -5.12 -6.08
N ASN A 171 -6.16 -6.13 -5.26
CA ASN A 171 -6.22 -7.53 -5.67
C ASN A 171 -6.54 -8.47 -4.49
N ILE A 172 -6.73 -9.76 -4.78
CA ILE A 172 -7.11 -10.78 -3.80
C ILE A 172 -6.04 -11.02 -2.73
N ILE A 173 -4.76 -10.81 -3.03
CA ILE A 173 -3.66 -11.05 -2.09
C ILE A 173 -3.66 -9.95 -1.02
N VAL A 174 -3.79 -8.69 -1.43
CA VAL A 174 -3.95 -7.55 -0.50
C VAL A 174 -5.24 -7.69 0.30
N LEU A 175 -6.33 -8.12 -0.35
CA LEU A 175 -7.59 -8.39 0.32
C LEU A 175 -7.42 -9.42 1.44
N ASN A 176 -6.75 -10.54 1.18
CA ASN A 176 -6.52 -11.60 2.16
C ASN A 176 -5.65 -11.12 3.34
N ARG A 177 -4.68 -10.24 3.08
CA ARG A 177 -3.88 -9.59 4.13
C ARG A 177 -4.76 -8.70 4.99
N LEU A 178 -5.50 -7.77 4.37
CA LEU A 178 -6.43 -6.89 5.09
C LEU A 178 -7.51 -7.69 5.83
N ARG A 179 -7.98 -8.79 5.25
CA ARG A 179 -8.91 -9.71 5.93
C ARG A 179 -8.32 -10.23 7.24
N LYS A 180 -7.05 -10.65 7.25
CA LYS A 180 -6.37 -11.12 8.48
C LYS A 180 -6.25 -9.99 9.51
N ASP A 181 -5.92 -8.77 9.06
CA ASP A 181 -5.78 -7.61 9.93
C ASP A 181 -7.13 -7.17 10.54
N PHE A 182 -8.21 -7.25 9.76
CA PHE A 182 -9.56 -6.85 10.17
C PHE A 182 -10.38 -7.98 10.81
N ASP A 183 -9.95 -9.25 10.70
CA ASP A 183 -10.71 -10.41 11.22
C ASP A 183 -10.94 -10.30 12.72
N GLY A 184 -12.22 -10.37 13.12
CA GLY A 184 -12.63 -10.18 14.51
C GLY A 184 -12.29 -8.79 15.06
N LEU A 185 -11.98 -7.81 14.22
CA LEU A 185 -11.52 -6.46 14.59
C LEU A 185 -10.25 -6.47 15.47
N LYS A 186 -9.47 -7.54 15.42
CA LYS A 186 -8.32 -7.79 16.32
C LYS A 186 -7.31 -6.67 16.29
N MET A 187 -6.97 -6.14 15.10
CA MET A 187 -6.03 -5.04 14.96
C MET A 187 -6.39 -3.86 15.88
N PHE A 188 -7.68 -3.55 15.99
CA PHE A 188 -8.15 -2.40 16.77
C PHE A 188 -8.12 -2.61 18.28
N PHE A 189 -8.19 -3.88 18.74
CA PHE A 189 -8.19 -4.23 20.16
C PHE A 189 -6.83 -4.72 20.66
N ASP A 190 -6.03 -5.37 19.79
CA ASP A 190 -4.72 -5.91 20.16
C ASP A 190 -3.62 -4.83 20.14
N GLU A 191 -3.83 -3.75 19.39
CA GLU A 191 -2.95 -2.57 19.35
C GLU A 191 -3.69 -1.34 19.88
N PRO A 192 -2.99 -0.27 20.28
CA PRO A 192 -3.60 0.90 20.92
C PRO A 192 -4.29 1.83 19.91
N PHE A 193 -5.27 1.32 19.18
CA PHE A 193 -6.13 2.13 18.31
C PHE A 193 -7.29 2.74 19.07
N ILE A 194 -7.85 2.00 20.04
CA ILE A 194 -9.05 2.37 20.78
C ILE A 194 -8.67 2.59 22.24
N PRO A 195 -9.00 3.75 22.83
CA PRO A 195 -8.80 3.97 24.25
C PRO A 195 -9.56 2.95 25.11
N ASP A 196 -9.08 2.74 26.32
CA ASP A 196 -9.81 1.94 27.32
C ASP A 196 -11.10 2.65 27.75
N ASN A 197 -12.09 1.86 28.14
CA ASN A 197 -13.32 2.40 28.71
C ASN A 197 -13.00 3.24 29.94
N GLY A 198 -13.65 4.40 30.04
CA GLY A 198 -13.41 5.40 31.09
C GLY A 198 -12.35 6.46 30.74
N PHE A 199 -11.59 6.31 29.64
CA PHE A 199 -10.71 7.36 29.17
C PHE A 199 -11.54 8.57 28.67
N ASP A 200 -11.28 9.75 29.25
CA ASP A 200 -12.06 10.98 28.98
C ASP A 200 -13.59 10.76 29.11
N ASP A 201 -13.99 9.96 30.13
CA ASP A 201 -15.39 9.68 30.49
C ASP A 201 -16.22 9.00 29.37
N LYS A 202 -15.59 8.26 28.44
CA LYS A 202 -16.26 7.53 27.36
C LYS A 202 -16.02 6.03 27.41
N ASP A 203 -16.97 5.26 26.90
CA ASP A 203 -16.91 3.77 26.84
C ASP A 203 -16.36 3.27 25.51
N TRP A 204 -15.17 3.74 25.13
CA TRP A 204 -14.56 3.55 23.82
C TRP A 204 -14.62 2.13 23.28
N LYS A 205 -14.18 1.13 24.07
CA LYS A 205 -14.14 -0.27 23.62
C LYS A 205 -15.53 -0.88 23.49
N ASN A 206 -16.45 -0.52 24.40
CA ASN A 206 -17.82 -0.99 24.34
C ASN A 206 -18.60 -0.34 23.19
N ASP A 207 -18.32 0.91 22.89
CA ASP A 207 -18.99 1.67 21.85
C ASP A 207 -18.46 1.37 20.45
N PHE A 208 -17.27 0.74 20.33
CA PHE A 208 -16.72 0.35 19.04
C PHE A 208 -17.35 -0.95 18.53
N GLN A 209 -18.45 -0.80 17.82
CA GLN A 209 -19.28 -1.91 17.33
C GLN A 209 -19.40 -1.86 15.81
N LEU A 210 -18.51 -2.56 15.11
CA LEU A 210 -18.49 -2.66 13.66
C LEU A 210 -18.77 -4.08 13.19
N THR A 211 -19.56 -4.21 12.15
CA THR A 211 -19.77 -5.48 11.45
C THR A 211 -18.85 -5.53 10.23
N LEU A 212 -17.99 -6.55 10.20
CA LEU A 212 -17.13 -6.81 9.04
C LEU A 212 -17.89 -7.65 8.02
N HIS A 213 -18.04 -7.11 6.82
CA HIS A 213 -18.55 -7.77 5.62
C HIS A 213 -17.37 -7.99 4.68
N ILE A 214 -17.19 -9.23 4.25
CA ILE A 214 -16.19 -9.57 3.24
C ILE A 214 -16.95 -9.86 1.95
N GLN A 215 -16.36 -9.57 0.81
CA GLN A 215 -17.02 -9.65 -0.49
C GLN A 215 -17.85 -10.93 -0.73
N ASP A 216 -17.42 -12.05 -0.17
CA ASP A 216 -18.08 -13.36 -0.30
C ASP A 216 -18.97 -13.72 0.90
N ASP A 217 -19.01 -12.88 1.95
CA ASP A 217 -19.75 -13.12 3.20
C ASP A 217 -20.39 -11.81 3.70
N LEU A 218 -21.52 -11.46 3.10
CA LEU A 218 -22.30 -10.30 3.50
C LEU A 218 -23.22 -10.66 4.67
N LYS A 219 -22.92 -10.11 5.83
CA LYS A 219 -23.76 -10.16 7.02
C LYS A 219 -24.93 -9.15 6.93
N PRO A 220 -25.92 -9.20 7.82
CA PRO A 220 -26.92 -8.14 7.92
C PRO A 220 -26.25 -6.78 8.22
N ILE A 221 -26.64 -5.74 7.50
CA ILE A 221 -26.16 -4.37 7.71
C ILE A 221 -26.70 -3.87 9.06
N THR A 222 -25.82 -3.30 9.89
CA THR A 222 -26.13 -2.80 11.23
C THR A 222 -26.16 -1.26 11.28
N GLU A 223 -26.83 -0.71 12.25
CA GLU A 223 -26.84 0.74 12.51
C GLU A 223 -25.63 1.20 13.34
N SER A 224 -24.99 0.25 14.05
CA SER A 224 -23.80 0.54 14.85
C SER A 224 -22.60 0.91 13.98
N GLY A 225 -22.51 0.35 12.75
CA GLY A 225 -21.49 0.64 11.76
C GLY A 225 -21.03 -0.62 11.03
N ASN A 226 -20.48 -0.43 9.83
CA ASN A 226 -20.13 -1.50 8.93
C ASN A 226 -18.76 -1.26 8.25
N ILE A 227 -18.00 -2.32 8.06
CA ILE A 227 -16.82 -2.34 7.21
C ILE A 227 -17.09 -3.28 6.04
N PHE A 228 -17.12 -2.76 4.83
CA PHE A 228 -17.23 -3.54 3.59
C PHE A 228 -15.84 -3.70 2.99
N LEU A 229 -15.26 -4.90 3.08
CA LEU A 229 -13.94 -5.22 2.58
C LEU A 229 -14.04 -5.96 1.24
N THR A 230 -13.48 -5.38 0.20
CA THR A 230 -13.55 -5.93 -1.16
C THR A 230 -12.28 -5.67 -1.97
N ASN A 231 -12.13 -6.39 -3.08
CA ASN A 231 -11.15 -6.03 -4.09
C ASN A 231 -11.82 -5.28 -5.26
N ILE A 232 -10.99 -4.53 -5.98
CA ILE A 232 -11.39 -3.66 -7.09
C ILE A 232 -12.18 -4.39 -8.20
N HIS A 233 -11.80 -5.63 -8.52
CA HIS A 233 -12.38 -6.40 -9.62
C HIS A 233 -13.72 -7.05 -9.29
N ARG A 234 -14.16 -6.94 -8.04
CA ARG A 234 -15.36 -7.57 -7.51
C ARG A 234 -16.41 -6.59 -7.01
N VAL A 235 -16.20 -5.32 -7.30
CA VAL A 235 -17.16 -4.26 -7.03
C VAL A 235 -18.07 -4.13 -8.26
N PHE A 236 -19.35 -4.37 -8.09
CA PHE A 236 -20.33 -4.24 -9.17
C PHE A 236 -21.65 -3.72 -8.63
N PHE A 237 -22.46 -3.17 -9.54
CA PHE A 237 -23.83 -2.80 -9.29
C PHE A 237 -24.73 -3.81 -10.01
N ASN A 238 -25.56 -4.55 -9.27
CA ASN A 238 -26.71 -5.21 -9.87
C ASN A 238 -27.75 -4.11 -10.16
N GLU A 239 -27.66 -3.54 -11.34
CA GLU A 239 -28.80 -2.88 -11.94
C GLU A 239 -29.75 -4.01 -12.34
N GLU A 240 -31.01 -3.95 -11.88
CA GLU A 240 -32.04 -4.76 -12.52
C GLU A 240 -31.94 -4.42 -14.01
N PRO A 241 -31.80 -5.41 -14.90
CA PRO A 241 -31.65 -5.12 -16.31
C PRO A 241 -32.85 -4.26 -16.70
N GLU A 242 -32.62 -2.99 -17.04
CA GLU A 242 -33.60 -2.27 -17.84
C GLU A 242 -33.92 -3.21 -19.00
N GLN A 243 -35.16 -3.61 -19.09
CA GLN A 243 -35.61 -4.47 -20.17
C GLN A 243 -35.31 -3.73 -21.48
N SER A 244 -34.09 -3.98 -22.00
CA SER A 244 -33.76 -3.45 -23.30
C SER A 244 -34.75 -4.06 -24.29
N PHE A 245 -35.23 -3.27 -25.24
CA PHE A 245 -36.13 -3.72 -26.28
C PHE A 245 -35.65 -4.98 -26.98
N GLU A 246 -34.33 -5.18 -27.05
CA GLU A 246 -33.66 -6.37 -27.60
C GLU A 246 -33.83 -7.62 -26.72
N THR A 247 -33.77 -7.51 -25.40
CA THR A 247 -33.97 -8.66 -24.48
C THR A 247 -35.42 -9.11 -24.46
N THR A 248 -36.35 -8.19 -24.62
CA THR A 248 -37.78 -8.51 -24.65
C THR A 248 -38.22 -9.14 -25.98
N PHE A 249 -37.58 -8.77 -27.10
CA PHE A 249 -37.98 -9.19 -28.43
C PHE A 249 -37.20 -10.41 -28.98
N LEU A 250 -35.94 -10.58 -28.61
CA LEU A 250 -35.07 -11.64 -29.16
C LEU A 250 -34.87 -12.84 -28.23
N GLY A 251 -35.37 -12.81 -27.00
CA GLY A 251 -35.28 -13.94 -26.06
C GLY A 251 -33.85 -14.35 -25.71
N VAL A 252 -32.85 -13.52 -26.03
CA VAL A 252 -31.46 -13.77 -25.76
C VAL A 252 -31.16 -13.26 -24.35
N LYS A 253 -31.06 -14.18 -23.39
CA LYS A 253 -30.46 -13.85 -22.09
C LYS A 253 -29.01 -13.48 -22.31
N PRO A 254 -28.55 -12.28 -21.89
CA PRO A 254 -27.13 -11.98 -21.89
C PRO A 254 -26.42 -13.07 -21.10
N LYS A 255 -25.33 -13.62 -21.64
CA LYS A 255 -24.46 -14.50 -20.85
C LYS A 255 -23.96 -13.68 -19.67
N PRO A 256 -24.12 -14.13 -18.41
CA PRO A 256 -23.51 -13.46 -17.30
C PRO A 256 -21.99 -13.53 -17.52
N ASP A 257 -21.38 -12.37 -17.73
CA ASP A 257 -19.93 -12.25 -17.68
C ASP A 257 -19.47 -12.63 -16.28
N ALA A 258 -18.50 -13.56 -16.24
CA ALA A 258 -17.72 -13.99 -15.10
C ALA A 258 -18.42 -13.98 -13.74
N ASP A 259 -18.56 -15.15 -13.15
CA ASP A 259 -18.97 -15.50 -11.77
C ASP A 259 -19.24 -14.30 -10.81
N THR A 260 -20.32 -13.55 -11.07
CA THR A 260 -20.79 -12.42 -10.24
C THR A 260 -21.32 -12.91 -8.89
N SER A 261 -21.45 -14.23 -8.68
CA SER A 261 -21.95 -14.84 -7.45
C SER A 261 -21.06 -14.62 -6.22
N LYS A 262 -19.81 -14.13 -6.41
CA LYS A 262 -18.80 -13.95 -5.37
C LYS A 262 -18.30 -12.51 -5.22
N GLY A 263 -19.01 -11.52 -5.72
CA GLY A 263 -18.64 -10.12 -5.61
C GLY A 263 -19.45 -9.36 -4.56
N LEU A 264 -18.98 -8.17 -4.20
CA LEU A 264 -19.71 -7.23 -3.36
C LEU A 264 -20.74 -6.49 -4.19
N ASP A 265 -22.03 -6.78 -3.97
CA ASP A 265 -23.12 -6.03 -4.60
C ASP A 265 -23.34 -4.69 -3.88
N LEU A 266 -22.69 -3.66 -4.39
CA LEU A 266 -22.86 -2.30 -3.88
C LEU A 266 -24.29 -1.79 -4.02
N GLY A 267 -25.02 -2.22 -5.05
CA GLY A 267 -26.42 -1.86 -5.21
C GLY A 267 -27.25 -2.30 -4.01
N LYS A 268 -27.02 -3.53 -3.49
CA LYS A 268 -27.68 -4.04 -2.28
C LYS A 268 -27.32 -3.24 -1.04
N ILE A 269 -26.03 -2.87 -0.89
CA ILE A 269 -25.54 -2.07 0.25
C ILE A 269 -26.16 -0.69 0.21
N LEU A 270 -26.11 -0.01 -0.94
CA LEU A 270 -26.61 1.35 -1.09
C LEU A 270 -28.13 1.47 -1.01
N ARG A 271 -28.89 0.39 -1.29
CA ARG A 271 -30.33 0.35 -1.07
C ARG A 271 -30.72 0.29 0.41
N SER A 272 -29.81 -0.14 1.30
CA SER A 272 -30.10 -0.19 2.74
C SER A 272 -30.30 1.20 3.32
N ASP A 273 -31.44 1.43 4.00
CA ASP A 273 -31.74 2.72 4.66
C ASP A 273 -30.79 3.03 5.84
N LYS A 274 -30.02 2.05 6.30
CA LYS A 274 -29.04 2.21 7.36
C LYS A 274 -27.78 2.93 6.87
N ILE A 275 -27.42 2.80 5.61
CA ILE A 275 -26.26 3.47 5.02
C ILE A 275 -26.65 4.88 4.55
N LYS A 276 -26.15 5.90 5.23
CA LYS A 276 -26.45 7.32 4.92
C LYS A 276 -25.31 8.00 4.15
N ASN A 277 -24.08 7.65 4.43
CA ASN A 277 -22.86 8.12 3.80
C ASN A 277 -21.77 7.06 3.98
N LEU A 278 -20.64 7.22 3.32
CA LEU A 278 -19.52 6.28 3.40
C LEU A 278 -18.20 7.03 3.55
N VAL A 279 -17.26 6.41 4.27
CA VAL A 279 -15.84 6.68 4.14
C VAL A 279 -15.22 5.59 3.26
N VAL A 280 -14.49 5.99 2.23
CA VAL A 280 -13.79 5.07 1.32
C VAL A 280 -12.31 5.08 1.66
N LEU A 281 -11.74 3.90 1.91
CA LEU A 281 -10.34 3.71 2.24
C LEU A 281 -9.71 2.79 1.19
N ASN A 282 -8.77 3.31 0.41
CA ASN A 282 -8.13 2.56 -0.67
C ASN A 282 -6.69 2.21 -0.31
N ASP A 283 -6.36 0.92 -0.25
CA ASP A 283 -4.97 0.47 -0.15
C ASP A 283 -4.36 0.35 -1.55
N GLU A 284 -3.08 0.74 -1.69
CA GLU A 284 -2.34 0.80 -2.95
C GLU A 284 -3.08 1.57 -4.07
N ALA A 285 -3.54 2.75 -3.73
CA ALA A 285 -4.46 3.56 -4.55
C ALA A 285 -3.88 4.06 -5.89
N HIS A 286 -2.61 3.80 -6.20
CA HIS A 286 -2.03 4.16 -7.49
C HIS A 286 -2.68 3.42 -8.68
N HIS A 287 -3.50 2.40 -8.42
CA HIS A 287 -4.35 1.78 -9.44
C HIS A 287 -5.60 2.60 -9.82
N ILE A 288 -5.94 3.63 -9.04
CA ILE A 288 -7.14 4.46 -9.22
C ILE A 288 -6.81 5.76 -9.96
N HIS A 289 -5.77 5.78 -10.75
CA HIS A 289 -5.15 7.00 -11.25
C HIS A 289 -5.75 7.58 -12.53
N ASP A 290 -6.73 6.93 -13.11
CA ASP A 290 -7.34 7.34 -14.37
C ASP A 290 -8.86 7.39 -14.23
N SER A 291 -9.45 8.57 -14.44
CA SER A 291 -10.90 8.76 -14.41
C SER A 291 -11.65 7.95 -15.48
N SER A 292 -10.95 7.46 -16.50
CA SER A 292 -11.48 6.54 -17.51
C SER A 292 -11.64 5.10 -16.99
N LEU A 293 -10.95 4.74 -15.90
CA LEU A 293 -10.99 3.38 -15.36
C LEU A 293 -12.33 3.09 -14.69
N ALA A 294 -12.79 1.86 -14.87
CA ALA A 294 -14.02 1.35 -14.26
C ALA A 294 -14.08 1.59 -12.73
N TRP A 295 -12.92 1.61 -12.10
CA TRP A 295 -12.75 1.85 -10.69
C TRP A 295 -13.15 3.26 -10.21
N PHE A 296 -12.63 4.30 -10.85
CA PHE A 296 -13.02 5.68 -10.53
C PHE A 296 -14.52 5.87 -10.75
N LYS A 297 -15.03 5.35 -11.87
CA LYS A 297 -16.46 5.35 -12.19
C LYS A 297 -17.30 4.65 -11.13
N SER A 298 -16.85 3.53 -10.59
CA SER A 298 -17.56 2.84 -9.52
C SER A 298 -17.65 3.69 -8.24
N ILE A 299 -16.59 4.39 -7.85
CA ILE A 299 -16.64 5.32 -6.70
C ILE A 299 -17.53 6.51 -6.99
N GLU A 300 -17.47 7.07 -8.20
CA GLU A 300 -18.35 8.16 -8.65
C GLU A 300 -19.82 7.74 -8.63
N ASP A 301 -20.15 6.54 -9.10
CA ASP A 301 -21.49 5.97 -9.04
C ASP A 301 -21.99 5.79 -7.60
N ILE A 302 -21.11 5.31 -6.69
CA ILE A 302 -21.43 5.23 -5.25
C ILE A 302 -21.79 6.61 -4.73
N ASN A 303 -20.93 7.61 -4.99
CA ASN A 303 -21.14 8.97 -4.53
C ASN A 303 -22.46 9.56 -5.05
N ASN A 304 -22.75 9.39 -6.33
CA ASN A 304 -23.96 9.89 -6.96
C ASN A 304 -25.22 9.20 -6.42
N LYS A 305 -25.20 7.88 -6.27
CA LYS A 305 -26.34 7.12 -5.71
C LYS A 305 -26.60 7.49 -4.24
N LEU A 306 -25.56 7.70 -3.43
CA LEU A 306 -25.71 8.17 -2.06
C LEU A 306 -26.29 9.59 -2.02
N LYS A 307 -25.79 10.51 -2.84
CA LYS A 307 -26.32 11.88 -2.93
C LYS A 307 -27.80 11.91 -3.32
N LEU A 308 -28.19 11.12 -4.30
CA LEU A 308 -29.59 11.03 -4.73
C LEU A 308 -30.50 10.48 -3.62
N LYS A 309 -30.01 9.51 -2.83
CA LYS A 309 -30.79 8.86 -1.79
C LYS A 309 -30.89 9.67 -0.50
N THR A 310 -29.79 10.27 -0.06
CA THR A 310 -29.66 10.82 1.30
C THR A 310 -29.34 12.31 1.33
N GLY A 311 -29.05 12.93 0.19
CA GLY A 311 -28.48 14.27 0.10
C GLY A 311 -26.97 14.33 0.43
N ASN A 312 -26.41 13.23 0.97
CA ASN A 312 -25.01 13.12 1.34
C ASN A 312 -24.31 12.14 0.38
N GLY A 313 -23.08 12.44 0.01
CA GLY A 313 -22.27 11.53 -0.80
C GLY A 313 -21.25 10.77 0.06
N ILE A 314 -20.10 10.50 -0.54
CA ILE A 314 -18.91 10.03 0.16
C ILE A 314 -18.43 11.15 1.08
N SER A 315 -18.31 10.85 2.38
CA SER A 315 -17.84 11.82 3.39
C SER A 315 -16.36 12.13 3.23
N LEU A 316 -15.58 11.08 2.99
CA LEU A 316 -14.14 11.13 2.83
C LEU A 316 -13.69 9.92 2.01
N GLN A 317 -12.85 10.16 1.03
CA GLN A 317 -12.02 9.14 0.41
C GLN A 317 -10.58 9.38 0.84
N ALA A 318 -9.96 8.38 1.48
CA ALA A 318 -8.55 8.40 1.85
C ALA A 318 -7.81 7.29 1.08
N ASP A 319 -6.87 7.71 0.28
CA ASP A 319 -6.08 6.87 -0.60
C ASP A 319 -4.68 6.66 -0.01
N TYR A 320 -4.26 5.42 0.20
CA TYR A 320 -2.95 5.07 0.76
C TYR A 320 -2.09 4.40 -0.29
N THR A 321 -0.92 4.96 -0.57
CA THR A 321 -0.03 4.41 -1.59
C THR A 321 1.43 4.78 -1.33
N ALA A 322 2.37 3.98 -1.83
CA ALA A 322 3.78 4.34 -1.86
C ALA A 322 4.12 5.21 -3.10
N THR A 323 3.35 5.06 -4.17
CA THR A 323 3.60 5.66 -5.48
C THR A 323 2.37 6.38 -6.03
N PRO A 324 2.01 7.58 -5.52
CA PRO A 324 0.82 8.31 -5.94
C PRO A 324 1.05 9.00 -7.29
N ARG A 325 1.15 8.21 -8.36
CA ARG A 325 1.49 8.73 -9.71
C ARG A 325 0.50 8.26 -10.75
N HIS A 326 0.20 9.16 -11.68
CA HIS A 326 -0.48 8.86 -12.93
C HIS A 326 0.45 8.07 -13.89
N ASN A 327 -0.11 7.50 -14.95
CA ASN A 327 0.66 6.77 -15.98
C ASN A 327 1.73 7.64 -16.65
N ASN A 328 1.52 8.95 -16.74
CA ASN A 328 2.48 9.92 -17.28
C ASN A 328 3.58 10.30 -16.27
N GLY A 329 3.57 9.72 -15.05
CA GLY A 329 4.53 9.98 -13.98
C GLY A 329 4.23 11.20 -13.11
N ALA A 330 3.18 11.98 -13.39
CA ALA A 330 2.76 13.09 -12.53
C ALA A 330 2.22 12.60 -11.19
N ILE A 331 2.50 13.32 -10.10
CA ILE A 331 2.00 12.99 -8.76
C ILE A 331 0.53 13.40 -8.65
N PHE A 332 -0.28 12.63 -7.92
CA PHE A 332 -1.66 12.99 -7.61
C PHE A 332 -1.70 14.32 -6.86
N VAL A 333 -2.45 15.28 -7.40
CA VAL A 333 -2.55 16.62 -6.80
C VAL A 333 -3.15 16.62 -5.40
N GLN A 334 -3.98 15.62 -5.07
CA GLN A 334 -4.60 15.43 -3.75
C GLN A 334 -3.63 14.89 -2.69
N THR A 335 -2.33 14.76 -3.01
CA THR A 335 -1.34 14.25 -2.04
C THR A 335 -1.13 15.25 -0.92
N ILE A 336 -1.59 14.89 0.29
CA ILE A 336 -1.56 15.74 1.48
C ILE A 336 -0.43 15.42 2.44
N CYS A 337 0.12 14.21 2.36
CA CYS A 337 1.21 13.74 3.20
C CYS A 337 2.21 12.96 2.35
N ASP A 338 3.51 13.14 2.64
CA ASP A 338 4.61 12.46 1.94
C ASP A 338 5.64 11.95 2.94
N TYR A 339 5.78 10.63 3.02
CA TYR A 339 6.89 9.96 3.70
C TYR A 339 7.65 9.11 2.69
N PRO A 340 8.68 9.71 2.03
CA PRO A 340 9.40 9.07 0.95
C PRO A 340 10.31 7.95 1.45
N LEU A 341 10.71 7.06 0.53
CA LEU A 341 11.56 5.92 0.85
C LEU A 341 12.91 6.35 1.43
N VAL A 342 13.46 7.48 0.98
CA VAL A 342 14.70 8.06 1.53
C VAL A 342 14.62 8.32 3.03
N GLU A 343 13.51 8.90 3.50
CA GLU A 343 13.30 9.11 4.94
C GLU A 343 13.11 7.78 5.69
N ALA A 344 12.37 6.84 5.12
CA ALA A 344 12.17 5.52 5.73
C ALA A 344 13.50 4.76 5.94
N ILE A 345 14.43 4.89 4.98
CA ILE A 345 15.78 4.35 5.08
C ILE A 345 16.57 5.07 6.18
N LYS A 346 16.56 6.41 6.21
CA LYS A 346 17.25 7.22 7.23
C LYS A 346 16.76 6.91 8.65
N HIS A 347 15.48 6.60 8.80
CA HIS A 347 14.85 6.25 10.07
C HIS A 347 14.97 4.76 10.43
N ASN A 348 15.67 3.95 9.62
CA ASN A 348 15.77 2.50 9.82
C ASN A 348 14.39 1.79 9.92
N VAL A 349 13.34 2.38 9.36
CA VAL A 349 12.00 1.78 9.26
C VAL A 349 11.98 0.65 8.24
N VAL A 350 12.85 0.76 7.24
CA VAL A 350 13.09 -0.25 6.20
C VAL A 350 14.58 -0.57 6.11
N LYS A 351 14.91 -1.67 5.41
CA LYS A 351 16.31 -2.04 5.13
C LYS A 351 17.03 -0.96 4.32
N SER A 352 18.35 -0.89 4.46
CA SER A 352 19.17 -0.04 3.62
C SER A 352 19.55 -0.78 2.32
N PRO A 353 19.22 -0.26 1.13
CA PRO A 353 19.67 -0.84 -0.13
C PRO A 353 21.19 -0.63 -0.26
N VAL A 354 21.92 -1.71 -0.56
CA VAL A 354 23.36 -1.67 -0.77
C VAL A 354 23.72 -2.37 -2.07
N LEU A 355 24.75 -1.88 -2.72
CA LEU A 355 25.33 -2.53 -3.89
C LEU A 355 26.54 -3.38 -3.44
N PRO A 356 26.86 -4.49 -4.14
CA PRO A 356 28.12 -5.19 -3.94
C PRO A 356 29.32 -4.25 -4.10
N ASP A 357 30.44 -4.63 -3.55
CA ASP A 357 31.68 -3.84 -3.69
C ASP A 357 32.06 -3.61 -5.16
N GLU A 358 32.81 -2.55 -5.41
CA GLU A 358 33.16 -2.16 -6.76
C GLU A 358 33.98 -3.22 -7.50
N ALA A 359 34.88 -3.90 -6.81
CA ALA A 359 35.71 -4.94 -7.41
C ALA A 359 34.88 -6.16 -7.86
N SER A 360 33.84 -6.50 -7.10
CA SER A 360 32.89 -7.55 -7.46
C SER A 360 32.01 -7.13 -8.64
N ARG A 361 31.55 -5.87 -8.66
CA ARG A 361 30.75 -5.32 -9.76
C ARG A 361 31.52 -5.24 -11.07
N GLN A 362 32.80 -4.89 -11.05
CA GLN A 362 33.65 -4.81 -12.24
C GLN A 362 33.92 -6.18 -12.90
N LYS A 363 33.72 -7.28 -12.19
CA LYS A 363 33.87 -8.65 -12.72
C LYS A 363 32.63 -9.15 -13.47
N ILE A 364 31.49 -8.45 -13.31
CA ILE A 364 30.24 -8.85 -13.98
C ILE A 364 30.29 -8.42 -15.45
N GLN A 365 29.98 -9.35 -16.32
CA GLN A 365 29.82 -9.09 -17.75
C GLN A 365 28.48 -9.67 -18.24
N GLU A 366 27.68 -8.83 -18.89
CA GLU A 366 26.57 -9.30 -19.69
C GLU A 366 27.15 -9.85 -21.00
N LYS A 367 27.06 -11.17 -21.19
CA LYS A 367 27.62 -11.82 -22.38
C LYS A 367 26.66 -11.67 -23.55
N ASP A 368 27.21 -11.51 -24.74
CA ASP A 368 26.43 -11.51 -25.98
C ASP A 368 26.03 -12.97 -26.32
N SER A 369 24.96 -13.43 -25.71
CA SER A 369 24.42 -14.78 -25.93
C SER A 369 22.89 -14.74 -26.00
N ASN A 370 22.33 -15.62 -26.85
CA ASN A 370 20.89 -15.86 -26.91
C ASN A 370 20.40 -16.79 -25.78
N ASP A 371 21.32 -17.50 -25.12
CA ASP A 371 21.01 -18.28 -23.94
C ASP A 371 20.97 -17.38 -22.73
N PHE A 372 19.83 -17.38 -22.05
CA PHE A 372 19.60 -16.49 -20.90
C PHE A 372 20.59 -16.74 -19.76
N VAL A 373 20.85 -18.00 -19.42
CA VAL A 373 21.74 -18.34 -18.32
C VAL A 373 23.17 -17.97 -18.66
N GLU A 374 23.62 -18.22 -19.90
CA GLU A 374 24.95 -17.82 -20.34
C GLU A 374 25.12 -16.30 -20.31
N ARG A 375 24.08 -15.55 -20.76
CA ARG A 375 24.08 -14.10 -20.78
C ARG A 375 24.20 -13.47 -19.39
N TYR A 376 23.45 -13.97 -18.40
CA TYR A 376 23.33 -13.38 -17.08
C TYR A 376 24.03 -14.19 -15.96
N ARG A 377 24.84 -15.17 -16.32
CA ARG A 377 25.51 -16.08 -15.39
C ARG A 377 26.24 -15.35 -14.26
N ASP A 378 27.01 -14.31 -14.61
CA ASP A 378 27.83 -13.58 -13.63
C ASP A 378 26.97 -12.80 -12.63
N TYR A 379 25.83 -12.28 -13.08
CA TYR A 379 24.86 -11.59 -12.20
C TYR A 379 24.22 -12.58 -11.21
N ILE A 380 23.78 -13.76 -11.72
CA ILE A 380 23.18 -14.78 -10.85
C ILE A 380 24.21 -15.30 -9.85
N HIS A 381 25.45 -15.53 -10.31
CA HIS A 381 26.54 -15.99 -9.43
C HIS A 381 26.87 -14.98 -8.34
N LEU A 382 27.03 -13.70 -8.68
CA LEU A 382 27.28 -12.66 -7.66
C LEU A 382 26.10 -12.55 -6.69
N GLY A 383 24.86 -12.58 -7.20
CA GLY A 383 23.67 -12.57 -6.35
C GLY A 383 23.63 -13.74 -5.36
N TYR A 384 24.04 -14.95 -5.82
CA TYR A 384 24.17 -16.10 -4.94
C TYR A 384 25.26 -15.90 -3.87
N LEU A 385 26.44 -15.40 -4.22
CA LEU A 385 27.54 -15.16 -3.26
C LEU A 385 27.14 -14.14 -2.18
N GLU A 386 26.52 -13.05 -2.57
CA GLU A 386 26.02 -12.04 -1.64
C GLU A 386 24.93 -12.59 -0.70
N TRP A 387 24.02 -13.41 -1.26
CA TRP A 387 23.02 -14.12 -0.46
C TRP A 387 23.67 -15.14 0.47
N GLU A 388 24.63 -15.92 0.00
CA GLU A 388 25.32 -16.96 0.79
C GLU A 388 26.01 -16.35 2.01
N GLN A 389 26.67 -15.20 1.85
CA GLN A 389 27.26 -14.48 2.96
C GLN A 389 26.21 -14.12 4.02
N GLN A 390 25.10 -13.51 3.61
CA GLN A 390 24.02 -13.17 4.52
C GLN A 390 23.35 -14.41 5.14
N TYR A 391 23.24 -15.49 4.36
CA TYR A 391 22.69 -16.75 4.86
C TYR A 391 23.55 -17.32 6.01
N GLU A 392 24.85 -17.32 5.88
CA GLU A 392 25.74 -17.79 6.96
C GLU A 392 25.64 -16.93 8.23
N GLU A 393 25.43 -15.63 8.08
CA GLU A 393 25.25 -14.70 9.20
C GLU A 393 23.87 -14.87 9.90
N LEU A 394 22.81 -15.14 9.15
CA LEU A 394 21.43 -15.05 9.63
C LEU A 394 20.71 -16.39 9.84
N LYS A 395 21.23 -17.51 9.31
CA LYS A 395 20.54 -18.81 9.27
C LYS A 395 20.06 -19.34 10.62
N ASN A 396 20.69 -18.94 11.72
CA ASN A 396 20.31 -19.35 13.07
C ASN A 396 19.10 -18.55 13.62
N HIS A 397 18.73 -17.46 12.97
CA HIS A 397 17.66 -16.58 13.39
C HIS A 397 16.51 -16.56 12.38
N LYS A 398 16.84 -16.39 11.11
CA LYS A 398 15.90 -16.32 9.98
C LYS A 398 16.56 -16.90 8.74
N THR A 399 15.78 -17.47 7.84
CA THR A 399 16.24 -17.89 6.52
C THR A 399 16.17 -16.72 5.55
N PRO A 400 17.29 -16.10 5.16
CA PRO A 400 17.26 -15.03 4.16
C PRO A 400 16.93 -15.61 2.77
N ILE A 401 16.22 -14.84 1.97
CA ILE A 401 15.76 -15.21 0.63
C ILE A 401 16.56 -14.45 -0.43
N LEU A 402 17.02 -15.21 -1.43
CA LEU A 402 17.52 -14.68 -2.71
C LEU A 402 16.32 -14.49 -3.65
N PHE A 403 16.12 -13.27 -4.15
CA PHE A 403 15.05 -12.99 -5.11
C PHE A 403 15.63 -12.66 -6.50
N ILE A 404 15.25 -13.43 -7.52
CA ILE A 404 15.69 -13.19 -8.91
C ILE A 404 14.51 -12.81 -9.78
N MET A 405 14.65 -11.70 -10.50
CA MET A 405 13.65 -11.21 -11.44
C MET A 405 14.10 -11.43 -12.88
N THR A 406 13.21 -12.01 -13.68
CA THR A 406 13.43 -12.31 -15.10
C THR A 406 12.35 -11.65 -15.98
N MET A 407 12.46 -11.76 -17.30
CA MET A 407 11.51 -11.15 -18.23
C MET A 407 10.30 -12.03 -18.54
N ASN A 408 10.45 -13.33 -18.50
CA ASN A 408 9.42 -14.29 -18.86
C ASN A 408 9.55 -15.60 -18.08
N THR A 409 8.53 -16.44 -18.18
CA THR A 409 8.45 -17.70 -17.43
C THR A 409 9.55 -18.69 -17.82
N LYS A 410 9.96 -18.74 -19.10
CA LYS A 410 11.04 -19.60 -19.57
C LYS A 410 12.38 -19.23 -18.93
N GLU A 411 12.67 -17.92 -18.85
CA GLU A 411 13.87 -17.42 -18.18
C GLU A 411 13.85 -17.72 -16.67
N ALA A 412 12.67 -17.63 -16.05
CA ALA A 412 12.51 -17.96 -14.63
C ALA A 412 12.83 -19.45 -14.38
N ASP A 413 12.33 -20.35 -15.21
CA ASP A 413 12.64 -21.78 -15.12
C ASP A 413 14.13 -22.07 -15.35
N GLN A 414 14.75 -21.40 -16.32
CA GLN A 414 16.18 -21.55 -16.61
C GLN A 414 17.04 -21.05 -15.42
N ALA A 415 16.70 -19.90 -14.82
CA ALA A 415 17.41 -19.38 -13.67
C ALA A 415 17.28 -20.30 -12.43
N ALA A 416 16.08 -20.83 -12.18
CA ALA A 416 15.82 -21.75 -11.09
C ALA A 416 16.61 -23.07 -11.27
N ALA A 417 16.54 -23.66 -12.45
CA ALA A 417 17.29 -24.87 -12.77
C ALA A 417 18.82 -24.66 -12.65
N PHE A 418 19.32 -23.51 -13.08
CA PHE A 418 20.72 -23.16 -12.93
C PHE A 418 21.15 -23.06 -11.46
N LEU A 419 20.34 -22.39 -10.61
CA LEU A 419 20.61 -22.29 -9.18
C LEU A 419 20.66 -23.68 -8.52
N GLU A 420 19.68 -24.53 -8.78
CA GLU A 420 19.62 -25.87 -8.17
C GLU A 420 20.73 -26.81 -8.63
N ALA A 421 21.14 -26.70 -9.91
CA ALA A 421 22.19 -27.53 -10.48
C ALA A 421 23.61 -27.13 -10.03
N ASN A 422 23.85 -25.84 -9.82
CA ASN A 422 25.21 -25.35 -9.58
C ASN A 422 25.52 -25.03 -8.12
N TYR A 423 24.48 -24.85 -7.27
CA TYR A 423 24.68 -24.47 -5.86
C TYR A 423 24.02 -25.48 -4.91
N PRO A 424 24.79 -26.29 -4.19
CA PRO A 424 24.26 -27.33 -3.30
C PRO A 424 23.25 -26.82 -2.26
N LYS A 425 23.42 -25.57 -1.77
CA LYS A 425 22.51 -24.95 -0.79
C LYS A 425 21.15 -24.61 -1.40
N MET A 426 21.04 -24.52 -2.71
CA MET A 426 19.80 -24.19 -3.45
C MET A 426 19.02 -25.44 -3.91
N LYS A 427 19.62 -26.62 -3.80
CA LYS A 427 18.98 -27.86 -4.26
C LYS A 427 17.64 -28.09 -3.56
N ASN A 428 16.56 -28.23 -4.34
CA ASN A 428 15.16 -28.35 -3.87
C ASN A 428 14.70 -27.19 -2.96
N SER A 429 15.31 -26.02 -3.09
CA SER A 429 15.04 -24.85 -2.25
C SER A 429 14.71 -23.59 -3.05
N VAL A 430 14.43 -23.74 -4.36
CA VAL A 430 14.06 -22.64 -5.25
C VAL A 430 12.56 -22.69 -5.54
N LEU A 431 11.84 -21.63 -5.22
CA LEU A 431 10.44 -21.45 -5.59
C LEU A 431 10.37 -20.65 -6.89
N THR A 432 9.86 -21.25 -7.94
CA THR A 432 9.59 -20.55 -9.20
C THR A 432 8.14 -20.12 -9.24
N ILE A 433 7.91 -18.83 -9.49
CA ILE A 433 6.57 -18.26 -9.56
C ILE A 433 6.33 -17.71 -10.95
N HIS A 434 5.43 -18.36 -11.65
CA HIS A 434 4.99 -17.92 -12.97
C HIS A 434 3.87 -16.89 -12.82
N THR A 435 4.18 -15.65 -13.14
CA THR A 435 3.20 -14.57 -13.23
C THR A 435 2.90 -14.28 -14.71
N ASN A 436 1.73 -13.72 -15.00
CA ASN A 436 1.46 -13.18 -16.34
C ASN A 436 2.35 -11.95 -16.60
N THR A 437 2.34 -11.44 -17.84
CA THR A 437 3.13 -10.23 -18.22
C THR A 437 2.78 -8.99 -17.42
N SER A 438 1.65 -8.98 -16.72
CA SER A 438 1.21 -7.92 -15.81
C SER A 438 1.63 -8.17 -14.35
N GLY A 439 2.30 -9.28 -14.04
CA GLY A 439 2.77 -9.61 -12.69
C GLY A 439 1.72 -10.26 -11.80
N GLU A 440 0.58 -10.66 -12.34
CA GLU A 440 -0.46 -11.38 -11.61
C GLU A 440 -0.25 -12.88 -11.72
N ILE A 441 -0.37 -13.59 -10.61
CA ILE A 441 -0.58 -15.04 -10.64
C ILE A 441 -1.95 -15.22 -11.30
N LYS A 442 -2.04 -16.03 -12.35
CA LYS A 442 -3.31 -16.28 -13.07
C LYS A 442 -4.43 -16.52 -12.06
N GLU A 443 -5.40 -15.62 -12.01
CA GLU A 443 -6.54 -15.75 -11.09
C GLU A 443 -7.55 -16.80 -11.56
N THR A 444 -7.52 -17.14 -12.84
CA THR A 444 -8.41 -18.13 -13.47
C THR A 444 -7.66 -19.37 -13.88
N ALA A 445 -7.87 -20.44 -13.15
CA ALA A 445 -7.44 -21.76 -13.56
C ALA A 445 -8.56 -22.44 -14.34
N SER A 446 -8.24 -22.98 -15.50
CA SER A 446 -9.20 -23.61 -16.41
C SER A 446 -9.59 -25.04 -15.99
N SER A 447 -8.82 -25.67 -15.11
CA SER A 447 -9.08 -27.00 -14.58
C SER A 447 -8.98 -27.08 -13.06
N LYS A 448 -9.57 -28.13 -12.45
CA LYS A 448 -9.49 -28.36 -11.00
C LYS A 448 -8.04 -28.59 -10.54
N LYS A 449 -7.23 -29.25 -11.38
CA LYS A 449 -5.80 -29.52 -11.10
C LYS A 449 -5.00 -28.21 -11.09
N ASP A 450 -5.23 -27.30 -12.04
CA ASP A 450 -4.56 -26.01 -12.10
C ASP A 450 -4.92 -25.14 -10.90
N LYS A 451 -6.17 -25.25 -10.38
CA LYS A 451 -6.59 -24.56 -9.14
C LYS A 451 -5.82 -25.03 -7.91
N GLU A 452 -5.66 -26.35 -7.76
CA GLU A 452 -4.93 -26.92 -6.63
C GLU A 452 -3.43 -26.58 -6.68
N GLU A 453 -2.82 -26.57 -7.88
CA GLU A 453 -1.42 -26.15 -8.06
C GLU A 453 -1.24 -24.65 -7.75
N LEU A 454 -2.17 -23.82 -8.20
CA LEU A 454 -2.16 -22.39 -7.94
C LEU A 454 -2.31 -22.06 -6.44
N GLU A 455 -3.19 -22.78 -5.74
CA GLU A 455 -3.34 -22.63 -4.28
C GLU A 455 -2.09 -23.07 -3.53
N LYS A 456 -1.42 -24.13 -3.97
CA LYS A 456 -0.14 -24.58 -3.38
C LYS A 456 0.94 -23.52 -3.56
N LEU A 457 1.07 -22.93 -4.76
CA LEU A 457 2.03 -21.86 -5.04
C LEU A 457 1.75 -20.62 -4.21
N ARG A 458 0.49 -20.21 -4.10
CA ARG A 458 0.08 -19.08 -3.24
C ARG A 458 0.44 -19.32 -1.78
N LYS A 459 0.12 -20.52 -1.27
CA LYS A 459 0.48 -20.91 0.10
C LYS A 459 1.98 -20.95 0.32
N ALA A 460 2.75 -21.50 -0.63
CA ALA A 460 4.20 -21.52 -0.56
C ALA A 460 4.80 -20.10 -0.56
N ALA A 461 4.25 -19.19 -1.36
CA ALA A 461 4.65 -17.79 -1.40
C ALA A 461 4.29 -17.04 -0.10
N ASP A 462 3.13 -17.32 0.49
CA ASP A 462 2.70 -16.73 1.77
C ASP A 462 3.48 -17.27 2.98
N ASP A 463 3.99 -18.50 2.89
CA ASP A 463 4.70 -19.16 3.97
C ASP A 463 6.24 -19.07 3.85
N ILE A 464 6.75 -18.40 2.83
CA ILE A 464 8.18 -18.42 2.48
C ILE A 464 9.09 -17.84 3.55
N ASP A 465 8.63 -16.86 4.33
CA ASP A 465 9.39 -16.24 5.42
C ASP A 465 9.19 -16.92 6.78
N LYS A 466 8.43 -18.02 6.82
CA LYS A 466 8.27 -18.83 8.03
C LYS A 466 9.46 -19.77 8.21
N ASN A 467 9.81 -20.02 9.46
CA ASN A 467 10.98 -20.82 9.81
C ASN A 467 10.94 -22.28 9.29
N HIS A 468 9.77 -22.79 8.94
CA HIS A 468 9.61 -24.13 8.38
C HIS A 468 9.61 -24.17 6.84
N SER A 469 9.73 -23.03 6.17
CA SER A 469 9.80 -22.97 4.72
C SER A 469 11.06 -23.64 4.20
N PRO A 470 10.98 -24.55 3.21
CA PRO A 470 12.15 -25.17 2.61
C PRO A 470 12.88 -24.23 1.64
N TYR A 471 12.24 -23.12 1.26
CA TYR A 471 12.72 -22.26 0.19
C TYR A 471 13.75 -21.25 0.69
N LYS A 472 14.79 -21.06 -0.12
CA LYS A 472 15.89 -20.10 0.08
C LYS A 472 16.01 -19.11 -1.07
N ALA A 473 15.41 -19.42 -2.19
CA ALA A 473 15.34 -18.52 -3.34
C ALA A 473 13.93 -18.48 -3.93
N VAL A 474 13.59 -17.34 -4.50
CA VAL A 474 12.41 -17.13 -5.34
C VAL A 474 12.87 -16.62 -6.69
N VAL A 475 12.38 -17.22 -7.73
CA VAL A 475 12.57 -16.75 -9.12
C VAL A 475 11.21 -16.41 -9.71
N SER A 476 11.05 -15.18 -10.20
CA SER A 476 9.78 -14.72 -10.77
C SER A 476 10.00 -13.80 -11.96
N VAL A 477 9.01 -13.73 -12.83
CA VAL A 477 9.00 -12.81 -14.00
C VAL A 477 8.95 -11.35 -13.57
N LEU A 478 8.21 -11.07 -12.54
CA LEU A 478 8.14 -9.77 -11.87
C LEU A 478 8.13 -10.04 -10.37
N MET A 479 8.60 -9.10 -9.58
CA MET A 479 8.34 -9.22 -8.15
C MET A 479 6.84 -9.35 -7.99
N LEU A 480 6.41 -10.39 -7.29
CA LEU A 480 5.00 -10.67 -7.04
C LEU A 480 4.27 -9.38 -6.71
N ARG A 481 3.19 -9.11 -7.45
CA ARG A 481 2.42 -7.88 -7.28
C ARG A 481 1.93 -7.73 -5.84
N GLU A 482 1.41 -6.61 -5.54
CA GLU A 482 0.90 -6.12 -4.27
C GLU A 482 0.30 -7.20 -3.36
N GLY A 483 0.59 -7.08 -2.06
CA GLY A 483 0.14 -8.02 -1.05
C GLY A 483 1.16 -9.09 -0.64
N TRP A 484 2.22 -9.31 -1.43
CA TRP A 484 3.31 -10.19 -1.00
C TRP A 484 4.12 -9.51 0.12
N ASP A 485 3.93 -9.98 1.34
CA ASP A 485 4.54 -9.44 2.56
C ASP A 485 5.67 -10.36 3.06
N VAL A 486 6.71 -10.51 2.27
CA VAL A 486 7.90 -11.26 2.65
C VAL A 486 8.96 -10.34 3.19
N ARG A 487 9.39 -10.57 4.42
CA ARG A 487 10.33 -9.72 5.16
C ARG A 487 11.78 -10.17 5.05
N ASN A 488 11.99 -11.45 4.75
CA ASN A 488 13.32 -12.05 4.77
C ASN A 488 14.05 -12.04 3.41
N VAL A 489 13.60 -11.25 2.43
CA VAL A 489 14.39 -10.99 1.23
C VAL A 489 15.66 -10.24 1.62
N ALA A 490 16.82 -10.85 1.36
CA ALA A 490 18.12 -10.30 1.71
C ALA A 490 18.93 -9.84 0.49
N THR A 491 18.71 -10.49 -0.66
CA THR A 491 19.38 -10.17 -1.92
C THR A 491 18.37 -10.15 -3.06
N ILE A 492 18.45 -9.14 -3.91
CA ILE A 492 17.67 -9.04 -5.17
C ILE A 492 18.64 -9.08 -6.34
N VAL A 493 18.30 -9.87 -7.37
CA VAL A 493 18.97 -9.88 -8.67
C VAL A 493 18.00 -9.46 -9.75
N GLY A 494 18.22 -8.28 -10.35
CA GLY A 494 17.38 -7.71 -11.39
C GLY A 494 17.97 -7.95 -12.78
N LEU A 495 17.43 -8.90 -13.53
CA LEU A 495 17.92 -9.31 -14.86
C LEU A 495 17.05 -8.76 -16.01
N ARG A 496 16.10 -7.91 -15.68
CA ARG A 496 15.22 -7.30 -16.68
C ARG A 496 15.78 -5.96 -17.16
N PRO A 497 15.85 -5.70 -18.47
CA PRO A 497 16.09 -4.36 -18.98
C PRO A 497 14.87 -3.49 -18.66
N TYR A 498 15.07 -2.44 -17.86
CA TYR A 498 14.03 -1.45 -17.59
C TYR A 498 14.09 -0.36 -18.65
N GLY A 499 12.99 -0.13 -19.36
CA GLY A 499 12.85 1.02 -20.24
C GLY A 499 12.78 2.31 -19.43
N ALA A 500 13.24 3.41 -20.00
CA ALA A 500 13.28 4.73 -19.35
C ALA A 500 11.91 5.25 -18.85
N ASP A 501 10.81 4.68 -19.34
CA ASP A 501 9.46 5.18 -19.10
C ASP A 501 8.72 4.54 -17.92
N SER A 502 9.26 3.49 -17.28
CA SER A 502 8.57 2.81 -16.17
C SER A 502 9.40 2.78 -14.88
N LYS A 503 9.58 3.93 -14.23
CA LYS A 503 10.23 4.04 -12.91
C LYS A 503 9.41 3.43 -11.75
N ILE A 504 8.10 3.24 -11.95
CA ILE A 504 7.18 2.72 -10.91
C ILE A 504 7.50 1.26 -10.52
N LEU A 505 7.79 0.41 -11.49
CA LEU A 505 8.06 -1.02 -11.23
C LEU A 505 9.31 -1.26 -10.35
N PRO A 506 10.46 -0.62 -10.60
CA PRO A 506 11.64 -0.77 -9.74
C PRO A 506 11.41 -0.30 -8.31
N GLU A 507 10.72 0.83 -8.10
CA GLU A 507 10.40 1.36 -6.76
C GLU A 507 9.53 0.40 -5.96
N GLN A 508 8.49 -0.14 -6.57
CA GLN A 508 7.62 -1.14 -5.94
C GLN A 508 8.36 -2.44 -5.62
N THR A 509 9.22 -2.87 -6.53
CA THR A 509 10.02 -4.08 -6.40
C THR A 509 11.00 -3.99 -5.25
N ILE A 510 11.83 -2.95 -5.24
CA ILE A 510 12.83 -2.72 -4.19
C ILE A 510 12.13 -2.45 -2.87
N GLY A 511 11.06 -1.64 -2.87
CA GLY A 511 10.29 -1.32 -1.67
C GLY A 511 9.79 -2.54 -0.90
N ARG A 512 9.44 -3.64 -1.59
CA ARG A 512 9.05 -4.89 -0.93
C ARG A 512 10.22 -5.62 -0.29
N GLY A 513 11.35 -5.69 -0.99
CA GLY A 513 12.58 -6.27 -0.45
C GLY A 513 13.12 -5.50 0.76
N LEU A 514 12.78 -4.21 0.86
CA LEU A 514 13.23 -3.34 1.96
C LEU A 514 12.48 -3.55 3.29
N ARG A 515 11.43 -4.38 3.35
CA ARG A 515 10.76 -4.68 4.62
C ARG A 515 11.70 -5.39 5.58
N LYS A 516 11.69 -4.98 6.84
CA LYS A 516 12.59 -5.52 7.87
C LYS A 516 12.21 -6.92 8.33
N MET A 517 13.22 -7.75 8.59
CA MET A 517 13.11 -9.07 9.23
C MET A 517 13.04 -8.98 10.75
N PHE A 518 13.79 -8.02 11.31
CA PHE A 518 14.00 -7.86 12.75
C PHE A 518 13.38 -6.54 13.25
N SER A 519 13.59 -6.27 14.54
CA SER A 519 13.14 -5.02 15.17
C SER A 519 13.84 -3.79 14.58
N LEU A 520 13.31 -2.61 14.89
CA LEU A 520 13.85 -1.33 14.44
C LEU A 520 15.31 -1.10 14.90
N ASP A 521 15.69 -1.63 16.05
CA ASP A 521 17.02 -1.44 16.62
C ASP A 521 18.13 -2.18 15.85
N THR A 522 17.76 -3.14 14.99
CA THR A 522 18.69 -3.93 14.20
C THR A 522 18.83 -3.32 12.80
N PRO A 523 20.01 -2.77 12.42
CA PRO A 523 20.24 -2.35 11.05
C PRO A 523 20.22 -3.56 10.10
N GLU A 524 19.49 -3.44 9.00
CA GLU A 524 19.40 -4.49 7.99
C GLU A 524 19.77 -3.95 6.61
N LYS A 525 20.38 -4.80 5.80
CA LYS A 525 20.76 -4.50 4.43
C LYS A 525 19.93 -5.32 3.45
N LEU A 526 19.65 -4.73 2.30
CA LEU A 526 19.16 -5.42 1.12
C LEU A 526 20.24 -5.28 0.04
N VAL A 527 20.90 -6.38 -0.32
CA VAL A 527 21.90 -6.34 -1.39
C VAL A 527 21.20 -6.39 -2.74
N ILE A 528 21.61 -5.51 -3.64
CA ILE A 528 20.99 -5.38 -4.96
C ILE A 528 22.06 -5.60 -6.03
N VAL A 529 21.86 -6.64 -6.83
CA VAL A 529 22.63 -6.98 -8.03
C VAL A 529 21.74 -6.77 -9.23
N GLY A 530 22.24 -6.19 -10.32
CA GLY A 530 21.41 -6.02 -11.50
C GLY A 530 22.11 -5.34 -12.66
N THR A 531 21.42 -5.24 -13.78
CA THR A 531 21.91 -4.52 -14.96
C THR A 531 22.19 -3.04 -14.64
N PRO A 532 23.10 -2.39 -15.38
CA PRO A 532 23.45 -0.98 -15.13
C PRO A 532 22.22 -0.06 -14.97
N LYS A 533 21.22 -0.21 -15.84
CA LYS A 533 19.97 0.57 -15.77
C LYS A 533 19.16 0.32 -14.49
N PHE A 534 19.20 -0.88 -13.96
CA PHE A 534 18.54 -1.20 -12.70
C PHE A 534 19.28 -0.57 -11.51
N LEU A 535 20.63 -0.55 -11.57
CA LEU A 535 21.45 0.04 -10.53
C LEU A 535 21.40 1.56 -10.50
N GLU A 536 21.29 2.23 -11.64
CA GLU A 536 21.07 3.69 -11.72
C GLU A 536 19.85 4.11 -10.89
N PHE A 537 18.76 3.37 -11.02
CA PHE A 537 17.55 3.61 -10.22
C PHE A 537 17.79 3.41 -8.71
N VAL A 538 18.57 2.40 -8.32
CA VAL A 538 18.89 2.16 -6.89
C VAL A 538 19.70 3.31 -6.31
N GLU A 539 20.60 3.90 -7.07
CA GLU A 539 21.37 5.07 -6.64
C GLU A 539 20.50 6.32 -6.49
N GLU A 540 19.53 6.51 -7.38
CA GLU A 540 18.53 7.57 -7.24
C GLU A 540 17.70 7.45 -5.95
N LEU A 541 17.46 6.23 -5.44
CA LEU A 541 16.75 6.01 -4.17
C LEU A 541 17.55 6.42 -2.92
N LYS A 542 18.86 6.55 -3.02
CA LYS A 542 19.74 6.90 -1.89
C LYS A 542 19.92 8.41 -1.72
N THR A 543 19.63 9.17 -2.74
CA THR A 543 19.77 10.64 -2.79
C THR A 543 18.44 11.34 -2.65
#